data_df95214006ec4bd4ad305b29ef468bcc
#
_entry.id   df95214006ec4bd4ad305b29ef468bcc
#
_cell.length_a   1.000
_cell.length_b   1.000
_cell.length_c   1.000
_cell.angle_alpha   90.00
_cell.angle_beta   90.00
_cell.angle_gamma   90.00
#
_symmetry.space_group_name_H-M   'P 1'
#
loop_
_entity.id
_entity.type
_entity.pdbx_description
1 polymer ?
#
loop_
_entity_poly.entity_id
_entity_poly.type
_entity_poly.pdbx_seq_one_letter_code
_entity_poly.pdbx_strand_id
1 'polypeptide(L)'
;MILHHLQNSRSQRILWLLEELELSYELKLYDATQARQTNLKFPTLDISHNTQTIRLTESSAIVEYLCQLHQKLIIPHDHTQYWNFCFYSHYSDASLMPNLALKQVFQHIKQQTPLVVRFVSLAFQSAFNQAYLNPELHRQLKKN
;
A
#
# COMPACT_ATOMS: atom_id res chain seq x y z
N MET A 1 -2.98 19.51 7.75
CA MET A 1 -3.11 18.40 6.74
C MET A 1 -4.35 17.60 7.03
N ILE A 2 -5.00 17.02 6.01
CA ILE A 2 -6.17 16.14 6.18
C ILE A 2 -5.86 14.81 5.48
N LEU A 3 -5.84 13.71 6.25
CA LEU A 3 -5.70 12.37 5.70
C LEU A 3 -7.07 11.74 5.46
N HIS A 4 -7.40 11.45 4.22
CA HIS A 4 -8.54 10.61 3.84
C HIS A 4 -8.12 9.14 3.89
N HIS A 5 -8.58 8.46 4.93
CA HIS A 5 -8.19 7.09 5.26
C HIS A 5 -9.33 6.10 4.99
N LEU A 6 -9.06 5.10 4.16
CA LEU A 6 -9.92 3.94 3.96
C LEU A 6 -9.43 2.78 4.83
N GLN A 7 -10.32 2.17 5.60
CA GLN A 7 -10.00 1.00 6.41
C GLN A 7 -9.46 -0.16 5.56
N ASN A 8 -8.49 -0.90 6.10
CA ASN A 8 -7.86 -2.06 5.45
C ASN A 8 -7.26 -1.76 4.06
N SER A 9 -6.73 -0.56 3.87
CA SER A 9 -6.09 -0.13 2.64
C SER A 9 -4.65 0.37 2.88
N ARG A 10 -3.97 0.74 1.79
CA ARG A 10 -2.61 1.33 1.88
C ARG A 10 -2.56 2.67 2.62
N SER A 11 -3.70 3.30 2.91
CA SER A 11 -3.73 4.52 3.71
C SER A 11 -3.26 4.32 5.15
N GLN A 12 -3.26 3.08 5.65
CA GLN A 12 -2.74 2.75 6.97
C GLN A 12 -1.23 3.05 7.10
N ARG A 13 -0.45 2.86 6.03
CA ARG A 13 0.99 3.21 6.05
C ARG A 13 1.23 4.72 6.15
N ILE A 14 0.31 5.53 5.61
CA ILE A 14 0.39 7.00 5.73
C ILE A 14 0.01 7.43 7.13
N LEU A 15 -1.04 6.84 7.70
CA LEU A 15 -1.41 7.08 9.09
C LEU A 15 -0.23 6.79 10.03
N TRP A 16 0.39 5.62 9.88
CA TRP A 16 1.58 5.26 10.66
C TRP A 16 2.74 6.26 10.45
N LEU A 17 2.99 6.69 9.21
CA LEU A 17 4.06 7.65 8.92
C LEU A 17 3.82 9.03 9.55
N LEU A 18 2.55 9.50 9.56
CA LEU A 18 2.21 10.78 10.20
C LEU A 18 2.45 10.74 11.71
N GLU A 19 2.15 9.60 12.37
CA GLU A 19 2.46 9.36 13.78
C GLU A 19 3.98 9.30 14.02
N GLU A 20 4.72 8.55 13.18
CA GLU A 20 6.18 8.41 13.28
C GLU A 20 6.92 9.75 13.09
N LEU A 21 6.37 10.62 12.26
CA LEU A 21 6.90 11.97 12.04
C LEU A 21 6.40 12.99 13.07
N GLU A 22 5.50 12.59 13.99
CA GLU A 22 4.88 13.44 15.01
C GLU A 22 4.15 14.65 14.42
N LEU A 23 3.44 14.44 13.29
CA LEU A 23 2.77 15.51 12.57
C LEU A 23 1.32 15.66 13.00
N SER A 24 0.85 16.91 13.13
CA SER A 24 -0.56 17.21 13.38
C SER A 24 -1.38 17.07 12.09
N TYR A 25 -2.46 16.30 12.14
CA TYR A 25 -3.36 16.07 11.00
C TYR A 25 -4.80 15.84 11.47
N GLU A 26 -5.74 16.07 10.55
CA GLU A 26 -7.14 15.66 10.70
C GLU A 26 -7.32 14.31 9.99
N LEU A 27 -7.97 13.35 10.65
CA LEU A 27 -8.29 12.06 10.07
C LEU A 27 -9.74 12.02 9.59
N LYS A 28 -9.95 11.82 8.29
CA LYS A 28 -11.26 11.49 7.70
C LYS A 28 -11.31 10.01 7.37
N LEU A 29 -12.08 9.28 8.19
CA LEU A 29 -12.21 7.83 8.08
C LEU A 29 -13.33 7.47 7.11
N TYR A 30 -13.06 6.52 6.21
CA TYR A 30 -14.02 5.98 5.24
C TYR A 30 -14.11 4.47 5.36
N ASP A 31 -15.33 3.95 5.28
CA ASP A 31 -15.58 2.53 5.03
C ASP A 31 -15.70 2.24 3.52
N ALA A 32 -15.86 0.96 3.16
CA ALA A 32 -15.96 0.54 1.77
C ALA A 32 -17.19 1.12 1.05
N THR A 33 -18.29 1.39 1.77
CA THR A 33 -19.51 1.95 1.20
C THR A 33 -19.34 3.43 0.89
N GLN A 34 -18.83 4.18 1.85
CA GLN A 34 -18.52 5.60 1.70
C GLN A 34 -17.46 5.83 0.60
N ALA A 35 -16.45 4.96 0.53
CA ALA A 35 -15.40 5.06 -0.49
C ALA A 35 -15.94 4.92 -1.92
N ARG A 36 -16.97 4.08 -2.14
CA ARG A 36 -17.63 3.93 -3.45
C ARG A 36 -18.48 5.15 -3.86
N GLN A 37 -18.90 5.95 -2.89
CA GLN A 37 -19.71 7.15 -3.12
C GLN A 37 -18.86 8.40 -3.38
N THR A 38 -17.54 8.30 -3.23
CA THR A 38 -16.61 9.40 -3.47
C THR A 38 -15.80 9.14 -4.73
N ASN A 39 -15.30 10.21 -5.35
CA ASN A 39 -14.31 10.12 -6.43
C ASN A 39 -12.87 10.12 -5.89
N LEU A 40 -12.68 9.94 -4.58
CA LEU A 40 -11.36 9.93 -3.97
C LEU A 40 -10.64 8.60 -4.18
N LYS A 41 -9.36 8.67 -4.46
CA LYS A 41 -8.44 7.53 -4.31
C LYS A 41 -7.93 7.47 -2.86
N PHE A 42 -7.65 6.29 -2.36
CA PHE A 42 -7.13 6.13 -1.01
C PHE A 42 -5.73 5.48 -1.02
N PRO A 43 -4.77 6.07 -0.27
CA PRO A 43 -4.85 7.30 0.52
C PRO A 43 -4.96 8.56 -0.34
N THR A 44 -5.59 9.60 0.20
CA THR A 44 -5.47 10.98 -0.26
C THR A 44 -5.03 11.84 0.92
N LEU A 45 -4.03 12.68 0.71
CA LEU A 45 -3.55 13.66 1.69
C LEU A 45 -3.76 15.07 1.13
N ASP A 46 -4.57 15.86 1.81
CA ASP A 46 -4.77 17.28 1.53
C ASP A 46 -3.84 18.11 2.45
N ILE A 47 -2.99 18.92 1.82
CA ILE A 47 -2.00 19.75 2.50
C ILE A 47 -2.29 21.21 2.18
N SER A 48 -2.72 21.96 3.16
CA SER A 48 -2.94 23.39 3.01
C SER A 48 -1.63 24.14 3.25
N HIS A 49 -1.21 24.90 2.26
CA HIS A 49 -0.07 25.77 2.34
C HIS A 49 -0.49 27.17 1.85
N ASN A 50 -0.59 28.11 2.79
CA ASN A 50 -1.10 29.47 2.54
C ASN A 50 -2.51 29.46 1.91
N THR A 51 -2.62 29.93 0.67
CA THR A 51 -3.89 30.03 -0.08
C THR A 51 -4.15 28.83 -1.01
N GLN A 52 -3.22 27.88 -1.09
CA GLN A 52 -3.32 26.72 -1.98
C GLN A 52 -3.43 25.44 -1.19
N THR A 53 -4.22 24.49 -1.70
CA THR A 53 -4.28 23.13 -1.18
C THR A 53 -3.64 22.18 -2.21
N ILE A 54 -2.61 21.49 -1.78
CA ILE A 54 -1.99 20.41 -2.56
C ILE A 54 -2.72 19.13 -2.18
N ARG A 55 -3.25 18.42 -3.17
CA ARG A 55 -3.85 17.10 -2.99
C ARG A 55 -2.93 16.04 -3.57
N LEU A 56 -2.40 15.19 -2.70
CA LEU A 56 -1.57 14.07 -3.07
C LEU A 56 -2.36 12.76 -2.97
N THR A 57 -2.22 11.94 -4.00
CA THR A 57 -2.66 10.55 -4.03
C THR A 57 -1.45 9.65 -4.28
N GLU A 58 -1.60 8.35 -4.25
CA GLU A 58 -0.53 7.33 -4.28
C GLU A 58 0.33 7.33 -3.01
N SER A 59 0.24 6.22 -2.29
CA SER A 59 0.86 6.13 -0.97
C SER A 59 2.38 6.33 -0.99
N SER A 60 3.09 5.87 -2.04
CA SER A 60 4.55 6.05 -2.16
C SER A 60 4.92 7.52 -2.37
N ALA A 61 4.15 8.24 -3.21
CA ALA A 61 4.38 9.66 -3.44
C ALA A 61 4.14 10.49 -2.17
N ILE A 62 3.12 10.12 -1.38
CA ILE A 62 2.85 10.77 -0.08
C ILE A 62 3.99 10.51 0.90
N VAL A 63 4.49 9.26 0.97
CA VAL A 63 5.64 8.90 1.81
C VAL A 63 6.86 9.73 1.42
N GLU A 64 7.20 9.75 0.14
CA GLU A 64 8.36 10.49 -0.37
C GLU A 64 8.23 11.99 -0.05
N TYR A 65 7.07 12.58 -0.33
CA TYR A 65 6.80 13.98 -0.05
C TYR A 65 7.00 14.33 1.43
N LEU A 66 6.38 13.55 2.35
CA LEU A 66 6.46 13.81 3.78
C LEU A 66 7.89 13.63 4.31
N CYS A 67 8.57 12.56 3.89
CA CYS A 67 9.94 12.30 4.32
C CYS A 67 10.91 13.38 3.82
N GLN A 68 10.76 13.83 2.57
CA GLN A 68 11.57 14.91 2.00
C GLN A 68 11.28 16.25 2.68
N LEU A 69 10.01 16.58 2.88
CA LEU A 69 9.62 17.85 3.52
C LEU A 69 10.18 17.97 4.94
N HIS A 70 10.16 16.87 5.70
CA HIS A 70 10.59 16.86 7.10
C HIS A 70 12.04 16.41 7.29
N GLN A 71 12.75 16.04 6.20
CA GLN A 71 14.14 15.56 6.24
C GLN A 71 14.34 14.39 7.22
N LYS A 72 13.34 13.53 7.34
CA LYS A 72 13.33 12.34 8.19
C LYS A 72 13.08 11.07 7.37
N LEU A 73 13.61 9.94 7.83
CA LEU A 73 13.45 8.63 7.19
C LEU A 73 13.92 8.59 5.73
N ILE A 74 14.90 9.41 5.37
CA ILE A 74 15.53 9.46 4.05
C ILE A 74 17.03 9.16 4.18
N ILE A 75 17.59 8.65 3.10
CA ILE A 75 19.04 8.45 2.95
C ILE A 75 19.54 9.38 1.84
N PRO A 76 20.55 10.24 2.12
CA PRO A 76 21.12 11.13 1.12
C PRO A 76 21.72 10.35 -0.06
N HIS A 77 21.71 10.96 -1.24
CA HIS A 77 22.17 10.32 -2.48
C HIS A 77 23.64 9.87 -2.46
N ASP A 78 24.49 10.57 -1.73
CA ASP A 78 25.90 10.27 -1.57
C ASP A 78 26.19 9.20 -0.49
N HIS A 79 25.19 8.76 0.23
CA HIS A 79 25.34 7.72 1.25
C HIS A 79 25.49 6.33 0.61
N THR A 80 26.36 5.49 1.16
CA THR A 80 26.65 4.15 0.64
C THR A 80 25.43 3.22 0.55
N GLN A 81 24.42 3.44 1.41
CA GLN A 81 23.18 2.66 1.44
C GLN A 81 22.05 3.25 0.58
N TYR A 82 22.31 4.33 -0.17
CA TYR A 82 21.26 4.99 -0.94
C TYR A 82 20.55 4.06 -1.93
N TRP A 83 21.32 3.25 -2.67
CA TRP A 83 20.73 2.33 -3.64
C TRP A 83 19.95 1.18 -3.01
N ASN A 84 20.34 0.72 -1.81
CA ASN A 84 19.56 -0.23 -1.04
C ASN A 84 18.25 0.40 -0.57
N PHE A 85 18.28 1.63 -0.10
CA PHE A 85 17.09 2.40 0.26
C PHE A 85 16.13 2.53 -0.93
N CYS A 86 16.60 2.94 -2.10
CA CYS A 86 15.80 3.00 -3.33
C CYS A 86 15.22 1.63 -3.68
N PHE A 87 16.04 0.58 -3.64
CA PHE A 87 15.58 -0.78 -3.91
C PHE A 87 14.41 -1.16 -3.01
N TYR A 88 14.53 -1.03 -1.69
CA TYR A 88 13.45 -1.42 -0.77
C TYR A 88 12.21 -0.54 -0.89
N SER A 89 12.38 0.74 -1.14
CA SER A 89 11.26 1.67 -1.37
C SER A 89 10.42 1.25 -2.57
N HIS A 90 11.04 0.89 -3.68
CA HIS A 90 10.34 0.44 -4.88
C HIS A 90 9.90 -1.01 -4.82
N TYR A 91 10.70 -1.89 -4.20
CA TYR A 91 10.39 -3.30 -4.04
C TYR A 91 9.06 -3.55 -3.34
N SER A 92 8.78 -2.78 -2.28
CA SER A 92 7.54 -2.92 -1.52
C SER A 92 6.29 -2.75 -2.40
N ASP A 93 6.28 -1.77 -3.29
CA ASP A 93 5.12 -1.43 -4.11
C ASP A 93 5.09 -2.14 -5.48
N ALA A 94 6.25 -2.33 -6.09
CA ALA A 94 6.34 -2.92 -7.42
C ALA A 94 6.37 -4.46 -7.42
N SER A 95 6.86 -5.08 -6.36
CA SER A 95 7.07 -6.53 -6.31
C SER A 95 6.28 -7.22 -5.22
N LEU A 96 6.38 -6.75 -3.97
CA LEU A 96 5.77 -7.44 -2.83
C LEU A 96 4.25 -7.24 -2.79
N MET A 97 3.79 -5.99 -2.86
CA MET A 97 2.36 -5.68 -2.70
C MET A 97 1.46 -6.28 -3.78
N PRO A 98 1.83 -6.31 -5.09
CA PRO A 98 1.03 -6.98 -6.10
C PRO A 98 0.82 -8.46 -5.82
N ASN A 99 1.84 -9.18 -5.36
CA ASN A 99 1.75 -10.60 -5.03
C ASN A 99 0.85 -10.85 -3.80
N LEU A 100 0.93 -9.99 -2.79
CA LEU A 100 0.05 -10.06 -1.63
C LEU A 100 -1.41 -9.73 -2.02
N ALA A 101 -1.64 -8.76 -2.90
CA ALA A 101 -2.96 -8.42 -3.41
C ALA A 101 -3.59 -9.59 -4.19
N LEU A 102 -2.83 -10.24 -5.07
CA LEU A 102 -3.28 -11.46 -5.75
C LEU A 102 -3.68 -12.55 -4.76
N LYS A 103 -2.88 -12.77 -3.72
CA LYS A 103 -3.22 -13.75 -2.68
C LYS A 103 -4.55 -13.43 -1.99
N GLN A 104 -4.81 -12.16 -1.68
CA GLN A 104 -6.08 -11.72 -1.10
C GLN A 104 -7.26 -11.94 -2.07
N VAL A 105 -7.09 -11.60 -3.36
CA VAL A 105 -8.13 -11.82 -4.38
C VAL A 105 -8.52 -13.29 -4.45
N PHE A 106 -7.55 -14.21 -4.48
CA PHE A 106 -7.84 -15.64 -4.50
C PHE A 106 -8.53 -16.13 -3.22
N GLN A 107 -8.17 -15.57 -2.06
CA GLN A 107 -8.88 -15.89 -0.81
C GLN A 107 -10.34 -15.42 -0.86
N HIS A 108 -10.61 -14.24 -1.39
CA HIS A 108 -11.98 -13.74 -1.56
C HIS A 108 -12.81 -14.58 -2.55
N ILE A 109 -12.23 -14.95 -3.69
CA ILE A 109 -12.88 -15.83 -4.67
C ILE A 109 -13.30 -17.13 -3.99
N LYS A 110 -12.41 -17.74 -3.21
CA LYS A 110 -12.70 -18.96 -2.47
C LYS A 110 -13.91 -18.80 -1.51
N GLN A 111 -13.99 -17.66 -0.82
CA GLN A 111 -15.06 -17.42 0.16
C GLN A 111 -16.42 -17.16 -0.50
N GLN A 112 -16.43 -16.51 -1.67
CA GLN A 112 -17.65 -16.14 -2.38
C GLN A 112 -18.13 -17.19 -3.39
N THR A 113 -17.31 -18.23 -3.69
CA THR A 113 -17.68 -19.28 -4.64
C THR A 113 -18.72 -20.23 -4.04
N PRO A 114 -19.87 -20.46 -4.70
CA PRO A 114 -20.87 -21.41 -4.27
C PRO A 114 -20.27 -22.83 -4.08
N LEU A 115 -20.80 -23.57 -3.09
CA LEU A 115 -20.27 -24.90 -2.71
C LEU A 115 -20.16 -25.87 -3.89
N VAL A 116 -21.10 -25.81 -4.82
CA VAL A 116 -21.17 -26.75 -5.98
C VAL A 116 -19.96 -26.60 -6.92
N VAL A 117 -19.43 -25.39 -7.10
CA VAL A 117 -18.27 -25.14 -7.98
C VAL A 117 -16.99 -24.79 -7.23
N ARG A 118 -17.04 -24.87 -5.91
CA ARG A 118 -15.91 -24.48 -5.04
C ARG A 118 -14.67 -25.34 -5.24
N PHE A 119 -14.84 -26.62 -5.59
CA PHE A 119 -13.70 -27.51 -5.88
C PHE A 119 -12.87 -27.04 -7.06
N VAL A 120 -13.49 -26.44 -8.11
CA VAL A 120 -12.79 -25.90 -9.27
C VAL A 120 -11.96 -24.69 -8.88
N SER A 121 -12.54 -23.77 -8.11
CA SER A 121 -11.82 -22.57 -7.65
C SER A 121 -10.66 -22.95 -6.70
N LEU A 122 -10.82 -23.97 -5.88
CA LEU A 122 -9.76 -24.48 -5.00
C LEU A 122 -8.61 -25.13 -5.78
N ALA A 123 -8.93 -25.94 -6.79
CA ALA A 123 -7.93 -26.58 -7.66
C ALA A 123 -7.13 -25.52 -8.42
N PHE A 124 -7.81 -24.54 -9.01
CA PHE A 124 -7.15 -23.41 -9.69
C PHE A 124 -6.27 -22.60 -8.75
N GLN A 125 -6.77 -22.23 -7.57
CA GLN A 125 -6.00 -21.48 -6.58
C GLN A 125 -4.77 -22.27 -6.13
N SER A 126 -4.92 -23.59 -5.87
CA SER A 126 -3.80 -24.44 -5.47
C SER A 126 -2.73 -24.52 -6.56
N ALA A 127 -3.13 -24.76 -7.80
CA ALA A 127 -2.22 -24.81 -8.95
C ALA A 127 -1.49 -23.48 -9.15
N PHE A 128 -2.19 -22.35 -9.09
CA PHE A 128 -1.60 -21.02 -9.25
C PHE A 128 -0.65 -20.69 -8.11
N ASN A 129 -1.03 -20.98 -6.85
CA ASN A 129 -0.16 -20.75 -5.70
C ASN A 129 1.12 -21.58 -5.80
N GLN A 130 1.04 -22.85 -6.17
CA GLN A 130 2.20 -23.73 -6.28
C GLN A 130 3.10 -23.36 -7.47
N ALA A 131 2.51 -23.08 -8.62
CA ALA A 131 3.26 -22.83 -9.86
C ALA A 131 3.89 -21.42 -9.89
N TYR A 132 3.23 -20.43 -9.34
CA TYR A 132 3.62 -19.03 -9.49
C TYR A 132 3.83 -18.29 -8.17
N LEU A 133 2.82 -18.22 -7.30
CA LEU A 133 2.83 -17.28 -6.19
C LEU A 133 3.83 -17.66 -5.09
N ASN A 134 3.85 -18.93 -4.69
CA ASN A 134 4.75 -19.39 -3.62
C ASN A 134 6.23 -19.35 -4.04
N PRO A 135 6.64 -19.82 -5.23
CA PRO A 135 8.01 -19.70 -5.68
C PRO A 135 8.47 -18.24 -5.76
N GLU A 136 7.61 -17.35 -6.27
CA GLU A 136 7.95 -15.94 -6.39
C GLU A 136 8.09 -15.24 -5.02
N LEU A 137 7.15 -15.47 -4.09
CA LEU A 137 7.24 -14.95 -2.73
C LEU A 137 8.47 -15.51 -2.00
N HIS A 138 8.75 -16.82 -2.12
CA HIS A 138 9.97 -17.40 -1.53
C HIS A 138 11.26 -16.83 -2.11
N ARG A 139 11.31 -16.57 -3.43
CA ARG A 139 12.44 -15.93 -4.07
C ARG A 139 12.65 -14.52 -3.56
N GLN A 140 11.57 -13.78 -3.41
CA GLN A 140 11.59 -12.41 -2.93
C GLN A 140 12.02 -12.30 -1.46
N LEU A 141 11.58 -13.23 -0.62
CA LEU A 141 11.90 -13.23 0.82
C LEU A 141 13.29 -13.81 1.15
N LYS A 142 13.86 -14.67 0.26
CA LYS A 142 15.19 -15.27 0.47
C LYS A 142 16.37 -14.43 -0.06
N LYS A 143 16.09 -13.44 -0.91
CA LYS A 143 17.15 -12.56 -1.47
C LYS A 143 17.51 -11.39 -0.54
N ASN A 144 16.90 -11.33 0.63
CA ASN A 144 17.16 -10.29 1.63
C ASN A 144 17.73 -11.00 2.90
#